data_72aff140d7f75ad456b9e43827deb507
#
_entry.id   72aff140d7f75ad456b9e43827deb507
#
_cell.length_a   1.000
_cell.length_b   1.000
_cell.length_c   1.000
_cell.angle_alpha   90.00
_cell.angle_beta   90.00
_cell.angle_gamma   90.00
#
_symmetry.space_group_name_H-M   'P 1'
#
loop_
_entity.id
_entity.type
_entity.pdbx_description
1 polymer ?
#
loop_
_entity_poly.entity_id
_entity_poly.type
_entity_poly.pdbx_seq_one_letter_code
_entity_poly.pdbx_strand_id
1 'polypeptide(L)'
;MKKILITGGAGFIGSHVVRRFVNKYSEYQIINLDALTYAGNLENIKDIENKSNYTFIKGDIVDETFINELFSQHNFDGVLHLAAESHVDRSIEDPLAFVKTNVIGTMNLLNAARKQWKDNSEGKRFYHISTDEVYGSLGAEGLFTEATPYDPNSPYSASKASSDHFVRAYGETYGLPYVLTNCSNNYGSYHFPEKLIPLFINNIINNKPLPVYGDGNYTRDWLFVEDHAIAIDLVFHEGKNHETYNIGGFNEWKNIDLVKLLCQIMDQKLGREQGTSESLITYVKDRPGHDLRYAIDASKINRELGWKPSVTFKEGLEKTINWYLNNEEWLQSVTSGSYKDYYQKQYS
;
A
#
# COMPACT_ATOMS: atom_id res chain seq x y z
N MET A 1 -3.90 -26.09 -11.79
CA MET A 1 -3.59 -24.64 -11.91
C MET A 1 -4.13 -23.96 -10.67
N LYS A 2 -3.27 -23.33 -9.88
CA LYS A 2 -3.71 -22.60 -8.67
C LYS A 2 -4.44 -21.33 -9.08
N LYS A 3 -5.55 -21.03 -8.40
CA LYS A 3 -6.31 -19.78 -8.59
C LYS A 3 -6.08 -18.85 -7.41
N ILE A 4 -5.55 -17.67 -7.68
CA ILE A 4 -5.21 -16.68 -6.67
C ILE A 4 -6.08 -15.44 -6.87
N LEU A 5 -6.80 -15.06 -5.83
CA LEU A 5 -7.51 -13.78 -5.76
C LEU A 5 -6.57 -12.71 -5.22
N ILE A 6 -6.40 -11.63 -5.96
CA ILE A 6 -5.71 -10.42 -5.50
C ILE A 6 -6.71 -9.28 -5.48
N THR A 7 -6.98 -8.69 -4.33
CA THR A 7 -7.88 -7.56 -4.20
C THR A 7 -7.11 -6.24 -4.14
N GLY A 8 -7.66 -5.18 -4.72
CA GLY A 8 -6.97 -3.89 -4.79
C GLY A 8 -5.84 -3.84 -5.83
N GLY A 9 -5.87 -4.74 -6.82
CA GLY A 9 -4.77 -4.90 -7.77
C GLY A 9 -4.71 -3.86 -8.89
N ALA A 10 -5.66 -2.94 -8.99
CA ALA A 10 -5.56 -1.76 -9.85
C ALA A 10 -5.00 -0.54 -9.10
N GLY A 11 -4.76 -0.65 -7.80
CA GLY A 11 -4.11 0.36 -6.96
C GLY A 11 -2.59 0.36 -7.07
N PHE A 12 -1.94 1.19 -6.27
CA PHE A 12 -0.48 1.38 -6.27
C PHE A 12 0.28 0.07 -6.00
N ILE A 13 0.28 -0.42 -4.76
CA ILE A 13 1.03 -1.64 -4.38
C ILE A 13 0.47 -2.85 -5.11
N GLY A 14 -0.87 -2.94 -5.20
CA GLY A 14 -1.56 -4.07 -5.82
C GLY A 14 -1.17 -4.30 -7.27
N SER A 15 -0.97 -3.25 -8.07
CA SER A 15 -0.56 -3.37 -9.49
C SER A 15 0.82 -4.02 -9.65
N HIS A 16 1.76 -3.70 -8.76
CA HIS A 16 3.08 -4.34 -8.74
C HIS A 16 2.98 -5.82 -8.33
N VAL A 17 2.14 -6.14 -7.35
CA VAL A 17 1.93 -7.53 -6.91
C VAL A 17 1.26 -8.34 -8.01
N VAL A 18 0.18 -7.85 -8.62
CA VAL A 18 -0.51 -8.53 -9.73
C VAL A 18 0.45 -8.77 -10.89
N ARG A 19 1.18 -7.73 -11.33
CA ARG A 19 2.17 -7.82 -12.41
C ARG A 19 3.23 -8.88 -12.12
N ARG A 20 3.74 -8.91 -10.89
CA ARG A 20 4.73 -9.90 -10.46
C ARG A 20 4.17 -11.32 -10.53
N PHE A 21 2.98 -11.56 -9.99
CA PHE A 21 2.36 -12.88 -9.99
C PHE A 21 2.03 -13.36 -11.40
N VAL A 22 1.46 -12.50 -12.24
CA VAL A 22 1.12 -12.82 -13.63
C VAL A 22 2.35 -13.18 -14.45
N ASN A 23 3.45 -12.44 -14.31
CA ASN A 23 4.66 -12.67 -15.12
C ASN A 23 5.53 -13.80 -14.57
N LYS A 24 5.53 -14.05 -13.26
CA LYS A 24 6.39 -15.07 -12.63
C LYS A 24 5.77 -16.46 -12.61
N TYR A 25 4.44 -16.56 -12.51
CA TYR A 25 3.73 -17.83 -12.29
C TYR A 25 2.72 -18.11 -13.42
N SER A 26 3.24 -18.56 -14.56
CA SER A 26 2.39 -18.89 -15.73
C SER A 26 1.40 -20.03 -15.47
N GLU A 27 1.68 -20.86 -14.44
CA GLU A 27 0.83 -21.95 -13.97
C GLU A 27 -0.26 -21.52 -12.98
N TYR A 28 -0.31 -20.24 -12.58
CA TYR A 28 -1.37 -19.68 -11.74
C TYR A 28 -2.42 -18.97 -12.61
N GLN A 29 -3.67 -19.00 -12.21
CA GLN A 29 -4.72 -18.12 -12.70
C GLN A 29 -4.88 -16.98 -11.70
N ILE A 30 -4.55 -15.76 -12.09
CA ILE A 30 -4.66 -14.57 -11.25
C ILE A 30 -5.97 -13.87 -11.53
N ILE A 31 -6.83 -13.79 -10.51
CA ILE A 31 -8.07 -13.02 -10.54
C ILE A 31 -7.81 -11.73 -9.74
N ASN A 32 -7.85 -10.59 -10.43
CA ASN A 32 -7.67 -9.28 -9.85
C ASN A 32 -9.03 -8.63 -9.62
N LEU A 33 -9.42 -8.44 -8.36
CA LEU A 33 -10.64 -7.78 -7.95
C LEU A 33 -10.35 -6.35 -7.49
N ASP A 34 -10.98 -5.36 -8.13
CA ASP A 34 -10.85 -3.97 -7.73
C ASP A 34 -12.17 -3.20 -7.95
N ALA A 35 -12.53 -2.35 -7.02
CA ALA A 35 -13.75 -1.53 -7.13
C ALA A 35 -13.56 -0.33 -8.07
N LEU A 36 -12.32 0.00 -8.44
CA LEU A 36 -11.95 1.18 -9.20
C LEU A 36 -12.48 2.46 -8.55
N THR A 37 -12.21 2.60 -7.25
CA THR A 37 -12.44 3.85 -6.52
C THR A 37 -11.41 4.91 -6.98
N TYR A 38 -11.29 6.01 -6.27
CA TYR A 38 -10.46 7.15 -6.70
C TYR A 38 -8.98 6.82 -6.99
N ALA A 39 -8.40 5.82 -6.33
CA ALA A 39 -6.99 5.41 -6.50
C ALA A 39 -6.80 4.16 -7.38
N GLY A 40 -7.89 3.49 -7.76
CA GLY A 40 -7.86 2.33 -8.67
C GLY A 40 -7.86 2.79 -10.13
N ASN A 41 -6.85 2.35 -10.91
CA ASN A 41 -6.70 2.75 -12.31
C ASN A 41 -6.23 1.57 -13.17
N LEU A 42 -6.97 1.25 -14.23
CA LEU A 42 -6.64 0.16 -15.15
C LEU A 42 -5.35 0.41 -15.93
N GLU A 43 -4.96 1.67 -16.13
CA GLU A 43 -3.67 2.00 -16.76
C GLU A 43 -2.48 1.46 -15.94
N ASN A 44 -2.66 1.24 -14.63
CA ASN A 44 -1.62 0.64 -13.76
C ASN A 44 -1.29 -0.81 -14.11
N ILE A 45 -2.17 -1.50 -14.85
CA ILE A 45 -2.10 -2.94 -15.15
C ILE A 45 -2.27 -3.24 -16.65
N LYS A 46 -2.19 -2.21 -17.50
CA LYS A 46 -2.42 -2.31 -18.95
C LYS A 46 -1.42 -3.24 -19.65
N ASP A 47 -0.18 -3.27 -19.16
CA ASP A 47 0.89 -4.11 -19.69
C ASP A 47 0.65 -5.63 -19.53
N ILE A 48 -0.27 -6.01 -18.64
CA ILE A 48 -0.62 -7.39 -18.36
C ILE A 48 -2.06 -7.77 -18.72
N GLU A 49 -2.88 -6.82 -19.20
CA GLU A 49 -4.32 -7.03 -19.44
C GLU A 49 -4.63 -8.20 -20.39
N ASN A 50 -3.76 -8.46 -21.35
CA ASN A 50 -3.93 -9.49 -22.38
C ASN A 50 -3.22 -10.83 -22.05
N LYS A 51 -2.70 -11.00 -20.82
CA LYS A 51 -2.06 -12.26 -20.41
C LYS A 51 -3.11 -13.34 -20.19
N SER A 52 -2.86 -14.54 -20.72
CA SER A 52 -3.81 -15.67 -20.66
C SER A 52 -4.10 -16.18 -19.24
N ASN A 53 -3.20 -15.91 -18.29
CA ASN A 53 -3.32 -16.31 -16.89
C ASN A 53 -3.83 -15.15 -15.98
N TYR A 54 -4.37 -14.07 -16.57
CA TYR A 54 -4.88 -12.90 -15.88
C TYR A 54 -6.36 -12.65 -16.19
N THR A 55 -7.13 -12.27 -15.18
CA THR A 55 -8.53 -11.85 -15.33
C THR A 55 -8.79 -10.68 -14.38
N PHE A 56 -9.30 -9.58 -14.92
CA PHE A 56 -9.78 -8.45 -14.12
C PHE A 56 -11.28 -8.60 -13.86
N ILE A 57 -11.69 -8.36 -12.62
CA ILE A 57 -13.10 -8.32 -12.21
C ILE A 57 -13.32 -6.99 -11.47
N LYS A 58 -14.28 -6.18 -11.95
CA LYS A 58 -14.72 -5.00 -11.22
C LYS A 58 -15.74 -5.40 -10.17
N GLY A 59 -15.48 -5.08 -8.90
CA GLY A 59 -16.41 -5.36 -7.80
C GLY A 59 -15.89 -4.82 -6.48
N ASP A 60 -16.82 -4.66 -5.54
CA ASP A 60 -16.54 -4.12 -4.21
C ASP A 60 -16.52 -5.24 -3.17
N ILE A 61 -15.47 -5.29 -2.35
CA ILE A 61 -15.36 -6.26 -1.24
C ILE A 61 -16.42 -6.06 -0.16
N VAL A 62 -17.05 -4.89 -0.10
CA VAL A 62 -18.17 -4.59 0.83
C VAL A 62 -19.46 -5.31 0.43
N ASP A 63 -19.63 -5.65 -0.84
CA ASP A 63 -20.78 -6.41 -1.32
C ASP A 63 -20.64 -7.91 -0.98
N GLU A 64 -21.24 -8.31 0.14
CA GLU A 64 -21.20 -9.69 0.62
C GLU A 64 -21.77 -10.69 -0.41
N THR A 65 -22.85 -10.31 -1.10
CA THR A 65 -23.50 -11.18 -2.09
C THR A 65 -22.55 -11.43 -3.25
N PHE A 66 -21.99 -10.38 -3.81
CA PHE A 66 -21.01 -10.45 -4.89
C PHE A 66 -19.78 -11.30 -4.49
N ILE A 67 -19.23 -11.11 -3.29
CA ILE A 67 -18.07 -11.89 -2.82
C ILE A 67 -18.43 -13.37 -2.66
N ASN A 68 -19.61 -13.71 -2.11
CA ASN A 68 -20.03 -15.09 -2.02
C ASN A 68 -20.20 -15.74 -3.41
N GLU A 69 -20.76 -15.03 -4.39
CA GLU A 69 -20.89 -15.48 -5.77
C GLU A 69 -19.51 -15.67 -6.43
N LEU A 70 -18.61 -14.73 -6.27
CA LEU A 70 -17.24 -14.81 -6.79
C LEU A 70 -16.51 -16.07 -6.27
N PHE A 71 -16.58 -16.34 -4.97
CA PHE A 71 -15.99 -17.55 -4.38
C PHE A 71 -16.69 -18.82 -4.84
N SER A 72 -17.99 -18.79 -5.13
CA SER A 72 -18.70 -19.95 -5.67
C SER A 72 -18.32 -20.28 -7.12
N GLN A 73 -18.02 -19.26 -7.93
CA GLN A 73 -17.60 -19.41 -9.33
C GLN A 73 -16.13 -19.80 -9.48
N HIS A 74 -15.29 -19.40 -8.52
CA HIS A 74 -13.87 -19.65 -8.53
C HIS A 74 -13.47 -20.43 -7.27
N ASN A 75 -12.77 -21.54 -7.47
CA ASN A 75 -12.21 -22.29 -6.34
C ASN A 75 -10.81 -21.77 -6.03
N PHE A 76 -10.73 -20.74 -5.15
CA PHE A 76 -9.47 -20.09 -4.84
C PHE A 76 -8.55 -20.95 -3.98
N ASP A 77 -7.24 -20.92 -4.30
CA ASP A 77 -6.16 -21.54 -3.52
C ASP A 77 -5.49 -20.53 -2.59
N GLY A 78 -5.62 -19.24 -2.89
CA GLY A 78 -5.09 -18.17 -2.08
C GLY A 78 -5.81 -16.85 -2.30
N VAL A 79 -5.77 -16.01 -1.28
CA VAL A 79 -6.25 -14.63 -1.32
C VAL A 79 -5.09 -13.73 -0.88
N LEU A 80 -4.72 -12.75 -1.71
CA LEU A 80 -3.85 -11.63 -1.32
C LEU A 80 -4.75 -10.40 -1.19
N HIS A 81 -4.94 -9.93 0.03
CA HIS A 81 -5.88 -8.87 0.33
C HIS A 81 -5.16 -7.53 0.52
N LEU A 82 -5.15 -6.71 -0.55
CA LEU A 82 -4.57 -5.36 -0.57
C LEU A 82 -5.64 -4.25 -0.70
N ALA A 83 -6.89 -4.60 -1.05
CA ALA A 83 -7.96 -3.61 -1.16
C ALA A 83 -8.20 -2.93 0.19
N ALA A 84 -8.08 -1.60 0.22
CA ALA A 84 -8.30 -0.80 1.42
C ALA A 84 -8.52 0.67 1.05
N GLU A 85 -9.28 1.39 1.87
CA GLU A 85 -9.16 2.82 2.00
C GLU A 85 -7.88 3.14 2.79
N SER A 86 -7.00 4.06 2.31
CA SER A 86 -5.63 4.19 2.82
C SER A 86 -5.14 5.61 3.06
N HIS A 87 -5.99 6.63 2.87
CA HIS A 87 -5.59 8.02 3.05
C HIS A 87 -6.03 8.56 4.41
N VAL A 88 -5.07 8.89 5.28
CA VAL A 88 -5.35 9.33 6.66
C VAL A 88 -6.27 10.55 6.69
N ASP A 89 -6.01 11.60 5.88
CA ASP A 89 -6.83 12.80 5.90
C ASP A 89 -8.29 12.51 5.49
N ARG A 90 -8.51 11.64 4.50
CA ARG A 90 -9.85 11.16 4.14
C ARG A 90 -10.51 10.37 5.27
N SER A 91 -9.73 9.63 6.08
CA SER A 91 -10.27 8.90 7.23
C SER A 91 -10.76 9.82 8.34
N ILE A 92 -10.18 11.00 8.47
CA ILE A 92 -10.62 12.02 9.41
C ILE A 92 -11.94 12.66 8.94
N GLU A 93 -12.11 12.83 7.62
CA GLU A 93 -13.34 13.38 7.04
C GLU A 93 -14.51 12.39 7.04
N ASP A 94 -14.26 11.12 6.63
CA ASP A 94 -15.26 10.05 6.57
C ASP A 94 -14.73 8.73 7.14
N PRO A 95 -14.72 8.58 8.48
CA PRO A 95 -14.23 7.35 9.12
C PRO A 95 -15.09 6.12 8.81
N LEU A 96 -16.38 6.30 8.47
CA LEU A 96 -17.28 5.18 8.19
C LEU A 96 -16.95 4.49 6.87
N ALA A 97 -16.45 5.21 5.86
CA ALA A 97 -15.97 4.59 4.62
C ALA A 97 -14.82 3.61 4.91
N PHE A 98 -13.91 3.97 5.84
CA PHE A 98 -12.80 3.12 6.26
C PHE A 98 -13.26 1.88 7.04
N VAL A 99 -14.25 2.01 7.91
CA VAL A 99 -14.85 0.85 8.59
C VAL A 99 -15.52 -0.09 7.58
N LYS A 100 -16.29 0.43 6.64
CA LYS A 100 -16.96 -0.38 5.61
C LYS A 100 -15.95 -1.16 4.77
N THR A 101 -14.97 -0.46 4.18
CA THR A 101 -14.01 -1.10 3.29
C THR A 101 -13.03 -1.98 4.06
N ASN A 102 -12.33 -1.41 5.06
CA ASN A 102 -11.22 -2.11 5.69
C ASN A 102 -11.69 -3.19 6.68
N VAL A 103 -12.82 -3.01 7.36
CA VAL A 103 -13.31 -3.99 8.34
C VAL A 103 -14.35 -4.91 7.72
N ILE A 104 -15.49 -4.37 7.24
CA ILE A 104 -16.57 -5.20 6.71
C ILE A 104 -16.13 -5.93 5.43
N GLY A 105 -15.44 -5.23 4.51
CA GLY A 105 -14.91 -5.86 3.30
C GLY A 105 -13.94 -7.01 3.61
N THR A 106 -13.03 -6.82 4.59
CA THR A 106 -12.13 -7.89 5.05
C THR A 106 -12.92 -9.06 5.63
N MET A 107 -13.95 -8.81 6.45
CA MET A 107 -14.79 -9.85 7.02
C MET A 107 -15.55 -10.64 5.95
N ASN A 108 -16.05 -9.99 4.91
CA ASN A 108 -16.72 -10.67 3.79
C ASN A 108 -15.78 -11.67 3.10
N LEU A 109 -14.53 -11.23 2.82
CA LEU A 109 -13.50 -12.11 2.24
C LEU A 109 -13.12 -13.27 3.17
N LEU A 110 -12.94 -13.00 4.47
CA LEU A 110 -12.65 -14.02 5.47
C LEU A 110 -13.77 -15.05 5.58
N ASN A 111 -15.05 -14.62 5.60
CA ASN A 111 -16.21 -15.49 5.63
C ASN A 111 -16.29 -16.37 4.38
N ALA A 112 -16.07 -15.80 3.20
CA ALA A 112 -16.11 -16.54 1.94
C ALA A 112 -14.97 -17.57 1.87
N ALA A 113 -13.75 -17.19 2.23
CA ALA A 113 -12.60 -18.10 2.31
C ALA A 113 -12.84 -19.24 3.31
N ARG A 114 -13.33 -18.91 4.51
CA ARG A 114 -13.69 -19.92 5.51
C ARG A 114 -14.74 -20.91 5.02
N LYS A 115 -15.82 -20.43 4.37
CA LYS A 115 -16.85 -21.29 3.81
C LYS A 115 -16.28 -22.22 2.73
N GLN A 116 -15.41 -21.71 1.86
CA GLN A 116 -14.85 -22.47 0.75
C GLN A 116 -13.80 -23.49 1.20
N TRP A 117 -12.99 -23.16 2.21
CA TRP A 117 -11.86 -24.00 2.65
C TRP A 117 -12.15 -24.88 3.88
N LYS A 118 -13.39 -24.84 4.41
CA LYS A 118 -13.74 -25.55 5.66
C LYS A 118 -13.42 -27.06 5.65
N ASP A 119 -13.57 -27.72 4.50
CA ASP A 119 -13.39 -29.17 4.35
C ASP A 119 -11.97 -29.54 3.90
N ASN A 120 -11.23 -28.57 3.32
CA ASN A 120 -9.83 -28.74 2.92
C ASN A 120 -9.14 -27.38 2.85
N SER A 121 -8.34 -27.08 3.86
CA SER A 121 -7.51 -25.88 3.94
C SER A 121 -6.03 -26.12 3.63
N GLU A 122 -5.64 -27.37 3.30
CA GLU A 122 -4.26 -27.71 2.97
C GLU A 122 -3.80 -26.94 1.72
N GLY A 123 -2.64 -26.29 1.82
CA GLY A 123 -2.07 -25.47 0.74
C GLY A 123 -2.84 -24.20 0.42
N LYS A 124 -3.89 -23.87 1.18
CA LYS A 124 -4.63 -22.61 1.08
C LYS A 124 -3.99 -21.53 1.94
N ARG A 125 -4.19 -20.27 1.58
CA ARG A 125 -3.65 -19.14 2.35
C ARG A 125 -4.45 -17.86 2.15
N PHE A 126 -4.87 -17.25 3.24
CA PHE A 126 -5.36 -15.88 3.29
C PHE A 126 -4.22 -14.95 3.71
N TYR A 127 -3.74 -14.10 2.80
CA TYR A 127 -2.68 -13.15 3.09
C TYR A 127 -3.26 -11.74 3.22
N HIS A 128 -3.16 -11.17 4.40
CA HIS A 128 -3.61 -9.82 4.70
C HIS A 128 -2.44 -8.84 4.75
N ILE A 129 -2.49 -7.81 3.93
CA ILE A 129 -1.50 -6.75 3.89
C ILE A 129 -1.99 -5.56 4.72
N SER A 130 -1.23 -5.19 5.75
CA SER A 130 -1.51 -4.12 6.69
C SER A 130 -0.40 -3.06 6.67
N THR A 131 -0.33 -2.23 7.70
CA THR A 131 0.54 -1.06 7.81
C THR A 131 1.19 -1.00 9.19
N ASP A 132 2.36 -0.39 9.28
CA ASP A 132 3.04 -0.09 10.55
C ASP A 132 2.29 0.98 11.39
N GLU A 133 1.39 1.74 10.79
CA GLU A 133 0.58 2.72 11.49
C GLU A 133 -0.34 2.10 12.57
N VAL A 134 -0.57 0.78 12.54
CA VAL A 134 -1.32 0.08 13.58
C VAL A 134 -0.59 0.04 14.92
N TYR A 135 0.74 0.22 14.93
CA TYR A 135 1.56 0.20 16.15
C TYR A 135 1.52 1.53 16.93
N GLY A 136 1.03 2.60 16.31
CA GLY A 136 1.02 3.93 16.94
C GLY A 136 2.28 4.74 16.66
N SER A 137 2.68 5.61 17.57
CA SER A 137 3.80 6.54 17.41
C SER A 137 5.00 6.15 18.26
N LEU A 138 6.20 6.14 17.66
CA LEU A 138 7.46 6.02 18.38
C LEU A 138 7.97 7.38 18.85
N GLY A 139 8.74 7.36 19.96
CA GLY A 139 9.61 8.46 20.34
C GLY A 139 10.86 8.55 19.45
N ALA A 140 11.93 9.15 19.99
CA ALA A 140 13.18 9.35 19.27
C ALA A 140 13.91 8.02 18.94
N GLU A 141 13.69 6.98 19.74
CA GLU A 141 14.39 5.70 19.66
C GLU A 141 13.42 4.52 19.59
N GLY A 142 13.93 3.33 19.31
CA GLY A 142 13.19 2.09 19.23
C GLY A 142 12.69 1.76 17.84
N LEU A 143 12.19 0.55 17.67
CA LEU A 143 11.59 0.03 16.44
C LEU A 143 10.35 -0.77 16.80
N PHE A 144 9.33 -0.72 15.95
CA PHE A 144 8.18 -1.62 16.05
C PHE A 144 8.57 -3.03 15.61
N THR A 145 8.35 -3.99 16.47
CA THR A 145 8.47 -5.42 16.17
C THR A 145 7.09 -6.05 16.00
N GLU A 146 7.04 -7.28 15.53
CA GLU A 146 5.77 -8.02 15.41
C GLU A 146 5.11 -8.33 16.76
N ALA A 147 5.86 -8.19 17.88
CA ALA A 147 5.35 -8.31 19.24
C ALA A 147 4.88 -6.99 19.85
N THR A 148 5.08 -5.86 19.17
CA THR A 148 4.65 -4.56 19.67
C THR A 148 3.11 -4.50 19.71
N PRO A 149 2.50 -4.14 20.87
CA PRO A 149 1.05 -3.93 20.93
C PRO A 149 0.57 -2.85 19.96
N TYR A 150 -0.64 -3.02 19.40
CA TYR A 150 -1.26 -2.03 18.56
C TYR A 150 -1.79 -0.86 19.40
N ASP A 151 -1.51 0.36 18.93
CA ASP A 151 -1.95 1.63 19.55
C ASP A 151 -2.27 2.68 18.46
N PRO A 152 -3.26 2.41 17.56
CA PRO A 152 -3.54 3.23 16.40
C PRO A 152 -4.13 4.60 16.78
N ASN A 153 -3.62 5.69 16.17
CA ASN A 153 -4.00 7.07 16.51
C ASN A 153 -4.90 7.77 15.45
N SER A 154 -5.18 7.12 14.31
CA SER A 154 -6.06 7.65 13.27
C SER A 154 -7.22 6.70 12.95
N PRO A 155 -8.35 7.19 12.39
CA PRO A 155 -9.42 6.30 11.94
C PRO A 155 -8.96 5.27 10.91
N TYR A 156 -8.01 5.62 10.03
CA TYR A 156 -7.39 4.69 9.10
C TYR A 156 -6.64 3.58 9.84
N SER A 157 -5.67 3.93 10.69
CA SER A 157 -4.88 2.93 11.42
C SER A 157 -5.75 2.08 12.35
N ALA A 158 -6.77 2.66 12.99
CA ALA A 158 -7.74 1.93 13.79
C ALA A 158 -8.54 0.91 12.96
N SER A 159 -8.96 1.28 11.74
CA SER A 159 -9.66 0.36 10.83
C SER A 159 -8.76 -0.80 10.37
N LYS A 160 -7.48 -0.53 10.10
CA LYS A 160 -6.50 -1.55 9.74
C LYS A 160 -6.18 -2.47 10.93
N ALA A 161 -5.96 -1.92 12.13
CA ALA A 161 -5.79 -2.71 13.35
C ALA A 161 -7.00 -3.64 13.61
N SER A 162 -8.21 -3.12 13.39
CA SER A 162 -9.44 -3.92 13.50
C SER A 162 -9.47 -5.08 12.53
N SER A 163 -9.13 -4.87 11.25
CA SER A 163 -9.07 -5.94 10.25
C SER A 163 -8.00 -6.97 10.59
N ASP A 164 -6.82 -6.55 11.07
CA ASP A 164 -5.75 -7.44 11.51
C ASP A 164 -6.21 -8.36 12.66
N HIS A 165 -6.94 -7.80 13.63
CA HIS A 165 -7.51 -8.58 14.73
C HIS A 165 -8.56 -9.58 14.24
N PHE A 166 -9.41 -9.23 13.26
CA PHE A 166 -10.34 -10.18 12.66
C PHE A 166 -9.62 -11.31 11.93
N VAL A 167 -8.56 -11.02 11.16
CA VAL A 167 -7.75 -12.06 10.49
C VAL A 167 -7.18 -13.05 11.51
N ARG A 168 -6.58 -12.56 12.60
CA ARG A 168 -6.05 -13.39 13.69
C ARG A 168 -7.16 -14.19 14.36
N ALA A 169 -8.29 -13.56 14.68
CA ALA A 169 -9.43 -14.23 15.30
C ALA A 169 -10.01 -15.37 14.43
N TYR A 170 -10.03 -15.19 13.10
CA TYR A 170 -10.45 -16.25 12.18
C TYR A 170 -9.46 -17.41 12.13
N GLY A 171 -8.17 -17.13 12.25
CA GLY A 171 -7.16 -18.17 12.42
C GLY A 171 -7.38 -18.98 13.69
N GLU A 172 -7.49 -18.31 14.83
CA GLU A 172 -7.63 -18.96 16.14
C GLU A 172 -8.98 -19.67 16.32
N THR A 173 -10.08 -19.02 15.88
CA THR A 173 -11.44 -19.56 16.12
C THR A 173 -11.83 -20.63 15.11
N TYR A 174 -11.44 -20.46 13.84
CA TYR A 174 -11.91 -21.32 12.75
C TYR A 174 -10.79 -22.10 12.06
N GLY A 175 -9.53 -21.95 12.49
CA GLY A 175 -8.39 -22.59 11.85
C GLY A 175 -8.10 -22.11 10.42
N LEU A 176 -8.55 -20.89 10.07
CA LEU A 176 -8.30 -20.34 8.74
C LEU A 176 -6.79 -20.11 8.55
N PRO A 177 -6.12 -20.73 7.54
CA PRO A 177 -4.72 -20.51 7.31
C PRO A 177 -4.48 -19.08 6.82
N TYR A 178 -3.78 -18.27 7.61
CA TYR A 178 -3.48 -16.89 7.26
C TYR A 178 -2.00 -16.56 7.44
N VAL A 179 -1.56 -15.51 6.79
CA VAL A 179 -0.34 -14.74 7.09
C VAL A 179 -0.68 -13.26 7.04
N LEU A 180 -0.02 -12.45 7.85
CA LEU A 180 -0.23 -11.02 7.95
C LEU A 180 1.10 -10.28 7.81
N THR A 181 1.09 -9.13 7.13
CA THR A 181 2.28 -8.25 7.10
C THR A 181 1.91 -6.82 7.43
N ASN A 182 2.79 -6.15 8.17
CA ASN A 182 2.76 -4.72 8.42
C ASN A 182 3.92 -4.09 7.66
N CYS A 183 3.64 -3.16 6.74
CA CYS A 183 4.67 -2.53 5.94
C CYS A 183 4.86 -1.06 6.30
N SER A 184 6.08 -0.56 6.10
CA SER A 184 6.41 0.86 6.19
C SER A 184 5.90 1.64 4.98
N ASN A 185 6.13 2.97 4.95
CA ASN A 185 5.66 3.84 3.89
C ASN A 185 6.23 3.42 2.52
N ASN A 186 5.35 3.13 1.58
CA ASN A 186 5.76 2.74 0.24
C ASN A 186 5.94 3.96 -0.69
N TYR A 187 6.88 3.84 -1.64
CA TYR A 187 7.07 4.81 -2.71
C TYR A 187 7.47 4.09 -4.01
N GLY A 188 7.18 4.70 -5.15
CA GLY A 188 7.49 4.11 -6.46
C GLY A 188 6.53 4.57 -7.55
N SER A 189 6.57 3.89 -8.69
CA SER A 189 5.69 4.11 -9.84
C SER A 189 4.23 3.79 -9.52
N TYR A 190 3.30 4.45 -10.21
CA TYR A 190 1.84 4.31 -10.05
C TYR A 190 1.27 4.76 -8.69
N HIS A 191 2.06 5.40 -7.82
CA HIS A 191 1.56 5.94 -6.55
C HIS A 191 0.70 7.17 -6.81
N PHE A 192 -0.55 7.16 -6.31
CA PHE A 192 -1.51 8.24 -6.56
C PHE A 192 -1.03 9.57 -5.97
N PRO A 193 -1.15 10.70 -6.71
CA PRO A 193 -0.49 11.97 -6.36
C PRO A 193 -1.15 12.76 -5.21
N GLU A 194 -1.87 12.09 -4.31
CA GLU A 194 -2.27 12.63 -3.00
C GLU A 194 -1.23 12.36 -1.90
N LYS A 195 -0.28 11.46 -2.16
CA LYS A 195 0.80 11.10 -1.22
C LYS A 195 2.05 11.94 -1.48
N LEU A 196 2.87 12.13 -0.44
CA LEU A 196 3.96 13.10 -0.38
C LEU A 196 4.86 13.10 -1.65
N ILE A 197 5.49 11.97 -1.98
CA ILE A 197 6.46 11.92 -3.09
C ILE A 197 5.80 12.25 -4.44
N PRO A 198 4.73 11.57 -4.89
CA PRO A 198 4.13 11.86 -6.18
C PRO A 198 3.43 13.23 -6.23
N LEU A 199 2.85 13.70 -5.12
CA LEU A 199 2.30 15.05 -5.01
C LEU A 199 3.37 16.10 -5.29
N PHE A 200 4.53 15.96 -4.64
CA PHE A 200 5.60 16.95 -4.77
C PHE A 200 6.26 16.89 -6.14
N ILE A 201 6.43 15.71 -6.75
CA ILE A 201 6.87 15.58 -8.14
C ILE A 201 5.90 16.34 -9.07
N ASN A 202 4.59 16.08 -8.94
CA ASN A 202 3.57 16.75 -9.74
C ASN A 202 3.57 18.27 -9.52
N ASN A 203 3.72 18.73 -8.29
CA ASN A 203 3.75 20.15 -7.97
C ASN A 203 5.01 20.84 -8.53
N ILE A 204 6.17 20.20 -8.44
CA ILE A 204 7.43 20.74 -9.01
C ILE A 204 7.30 20.86 -10.54
N ILE A 205 6.78 19.84 -11.22
CA ILE A 205 6.56 19.89 -12.68
C ILE A 205 5.69 21.12 -13.04
N ASN A 206 4.63 21.36 -12.26
CA ASN A 206 3.65 22.42 -12.50
C ASN A 206 4.00 23.75 -11.78
N ASN A 207 5.17 23.87 -11.20
CA ASN A 207 5.62 25.05 -10.46
C ASN A 207 4.63 25.51 -9.36
N LYS A 208 4.06 24.55 -8.60
CA LYS A 208 3.10 24.75 -7.51
C LYS A 208 3.80 24.64 -6.14
N PRO A 209 3.21 25.23 -5.07
CA PRO A 209 3.71 25.09 -3.71
C PRO A 209 3.85 23.62 -3.27
N LEU A 210 4.87 23.35 -2.42
CA LEU A 210 5.13 22.06 -1.79
C LEU A 210 4.69 22.13 -0.32
N PRO A 211 3.48 21.67 0.02
CA PRO A 211 2.92 21.82 1.37
C PRO A 211 3.58 20.83 2.34
N VAL A 212 4.40 21.33 3.26
CA VAL A 212 5.03 20.56 4.33
C VAL A 212 4.23 20.75 5.61
N TYR A 213 3.70 19.68 6.19
CA TYR A 213 2.95 19.71 7.44
C TYR A 213 3.85 20.04 8.63
N GLY A 214 3.40 20.96 9.50
CA GLY A 214 4.11 21.40 10.70
C GLY A 214 5.50 21.97 10.35
N ASP A 215 6.54 21.46 10.99
CA ASP A 215 7.93 21.83 10.73
C ASP A 215 8.69 20.85 9.84
N GLY A 216 8.00 19.78 9.38
CA GLY A 216 8.57 18.74 8.53
C GLY A 216 9.47 17.72 9.24
N ASN A 217 9.56 17.74 10.58
CA ASN A 217 10.45 16.84 11.34
C ASN A 217 9.88 15.43 11.57
N TYR A 218 8.68 15.14 11.07
CA TYR A 218 8.12 13.79 11.12
C TYR A 218 8.98 12.80 10.36
N THR A 219 9.30 11.67 11.01
CA THR A 219 10.18 10.65 10.44
C THR A 219 9.38 9.44 9.98
N ARG A 220 9.69 8.95 8.78
CA ARG A 220 9.09 7.74 8.18
C ARG A 220 10.17 6.82 7.67
N ASP A 221 9.95 5.52 7.80
CA ASP A 221 10.71 4.51 7.08
C ASP A 221 10.11 4.34 5.67
N TRP A 222 10.95 4.29 4.65
CA TRP A 222 10.53 4.29 3.25
C TRP A 222 10.94 3.00 2.53
N LEU A 223 9.96 2.31 1.97
CA LEU A 223 10.09 1.04 1.28
C LEU A 223 9.79 1.19 -0.21
N PHE A 224 10.73 0.81 -1.07
CA PHE A 224 10.50 0.82 -2.51
C PHE A 224 9.47 -0.24 -2.90
N VAL A 225 8.46 0.14 -3.69
CA VAL A 225 7.28 -0.70 -3.95
C VAL A 225 7.60 -2.03 -4.63
N GLU A 226 8.63 -2.09 -5.48
CA GLU A 226 9.03 -3.35 -6.12
C GLU A 226 9.65 -4.31 -5.10
N ASP A 227 10.44 -3.81 -4.14
CA ASP A 227 10.96 -4.61 -3.03
C ASP A 227 9.82 -5.12 -2.14
N HIS A 228 8.79 -4.30 -1.92
CA HIS A 228 7.60 -4.75 -1.19
C HIS A 228 6.85 -5.85 -1.95
N ALA A 229 6.65 -5.70 -3.27
CA ALA A 229 6.02 -6.74 -4.08
C ALA A 229 6.81 -8.07 -4.07
N ILE A 230 8.16 -7.98 -4.01
CA ILE A 230 9.03 -9.16 -3.81
C ILE A 230 8.83 -9.78 -2.45
N ALA A 231 8.75 -8.97 -1.38
CA ALA A 231 8.48 -9.47 -0.02
C ALA A 231 7.11 -10.15 0.07
N ILE A 232 6.06 -9.54 -0.50
CA ILE A 232 4.71 -10.10 -0.54
C ILE A 232 4.72 -11.46 -1.24
N ASP A 233 5.36 -11.57 -2.39
CA ASP A 233 5.49 -12.83 -3.12
C ASP A 233 6.19 -13.91 -2.26
N LEU A 234 7.29 -13.56 -1.62
CA LEU A 234 8.05 -14.48 -0.77
C LEU A 234 7.22 -14.93 0.45
N VAL A 235 6.60 -14.00 1.17
CA VAL A 235 5.76 -14.31 2.34
C VAL A 235 4.54 -15.14 1.94
N PHE A 236 3.93 -14.88 0.77
CA PHE A 236 2.82 -15.70 0.28
C PHE A 236 3.20 -17.16 0.08
N HIS A 237 4.40 -17.45 -0.41
CA HIS A 237 4.84 -18.81 -0.71
C HIS A 237 5.53 -19.50 0.47
N GLU A 238 6.36 -18.79 1.20
CA GLU A 238 7.28 -19.36 2.20
C GLU A 238 7.00 -18.93 3.63
N GLY A 239 6.18 -17.88 3.85
CA GLY A 239 5.81 -17.44 5.19
C GLY A 239 5.05 -18.52 5.95
N LYS A 240 5.23 -18.58 7.28
CA LYS A 240 4.52 -19.52 8.14
C LYS A 240 3.09 -19.05 8.35
N ASN A 241 2.12 -19.98 8.31
CA ASN A 241 0.74 -19.68 8.66
C ASN A 241 0.65 -19.23 10.13
N HIS A 242 -0.31 -18.35 10.40
CA HIS A 242 -0.60 -17.74 11.70
C HIS A 242 0.52 -16.79 12.20
N GLU A 243 1.44 -16.40 11.33
CA GLU A 243 2.52 -15.47 11.65
C GLU A 243 2.29 -14.08 11.07
N THR A 244 2.89 -13.09 11.75
CA THR A 244 3.00 -11.72 11.26
C THR A 244 4.45 -11.45 10.86
N TYR A 245 4.68 -10.74 9.77
CA TYR A 245 5.99 -10.26 9.34
C TYR A 245 5.96 -8.76 9.11
N ASN A 246 6.90 -8.06 9.69
CA ASN A 246 7.16 -6.66 9.38
C ASN A 246 8.00 -6.55 8.09
N ILE A 247 7.63 -5.62 7.20
CA ILE A 247 8.34 -5.36 5.95
C ILE A 247 8.71 -3.88 5.92
N GLY A 248 9.97 -3.55 6.19
CA GLY A 248 10.49 -2.19 6.27
C GLY A 248 11.65 -1.94 5.31
N GLY A 249 11.85 -0.67 4.99
CA GLY A 249 12.92 -0.23 4.08
C GLY A 249 14.27 -0.06 4.77
N PHE A 250 14.31 0.03 6.09
CA PHE A 250 15.48 0.48 6.88
C PHE A 250 16.00 1.84 6.44
N ASN A 251 15.11 2.70 5.96
CA ASN A 251 15.38 4.00 5.37
C ASN A 251 14.57 5.09 6.07
N GLU A 252 14.97 5.43 7.30
CA GLU A 252 14.31 6.51 8.03
C GLU A 252 14.73 7.88 7.50
N TRP A 253 13.74 8.69 7.12
CA TRP A 253 13.93 10.06 6.66
C TRP A 253 12.96 11.00 7.34
N LYS A 254 13.46 12.18 7.77
CA LYS A 254 12.57 13.29 8.08
C LYS A 254 11.91 13.78 6.81
N ASN A 255 10.65 14.12 6.87
CA ASN A 255 9.91 14.59 5.69
C ASN A 255 10.61 15.78 5.01
N ILE A 256 11.12 16.75 5.78
CA ILE A 256 11.80 17.91 5.22
C ILE A 256 13.09 17.53 4.49
N ASP A 257 13.88 16.59 5.02
CA ASP A 257 15.15 16.16 4.39
C ASP A 257 14.86 15.38 3.10
N LEU A 258 13.84 14.53 3.10
CA LEU A 258 13.34 13.85 1.91
C LEU A 258 12.91 14.87 0.84
N VAL A 259 12.11 15.86 1.22
CA VAL A 259 11.61 16.90 0.30
C VAL A 259 12.77 17.68 -0.33
N LYS A 260 13.76 18.06 0.44
CA LYS A 260 14.96 18.73 -0.08
C LYS A 260 15.73 17.84 -1.06
N LEU A 261 15.94 16.56 -0.73
CA LEU A 261 16.59 15.61 -1.64
C LEU A 261 15.79 15.47 -2.95
N LEU A 262 14.44 15.36 -2.84
CA LEU A 262 13.57 15.29 -4.01
C LEU A 262 13.69 16.56 -4.88
N CYS A 263 13.69 17.75 -4.28
CA CYS A 263 13.89 19.03 -4.99
C CYS A 263 15.22 19.06 -5.73
N GLN A 264 16.31 18.66 -5.08
CA GLN A 264 17.65 18.61 -5.68
C GLN A 264 17.70 17.68 -6.91
N ILE A 265 17.13 16.49 -6.80
CA ILE A 265 17.09 15.54 -7.93
C ILE A 265 16.21 16.09 -9.06
N MET A 266 15.05 16.68 -8.73
CA MET A 266 14.14 17.26 -9.72
C MET A 266 14.78 18.45 -10.45
N ASP A 267 15.46 19.37 -9.76
CA ASP A 267 16.18 20.50 -10.40
C ASP A 267 17.21 19.97 -11.39
N GLN A 268 18.00 18.96 -11.00
CA GLN A 268 18.99 18.33 -11.88
C GLN A 268 18.33 17.70 -13.12
N LYS A 269 17.22 16.93 -12.94
CA LYS A 269 16.54 16.25 -14.03
C LYS A 269 15.83 17.19 -15.00
N LEU A 270 15.33 18.33 -14.50
CA LEU A 270 14.64 19.35 -15.29
C LEU A 270 15.59 20.41 -15.85
N GLY A 271 16.91 20.32 -15.58
CA GLY A 271 17.89 21.31 -16.03
C GLY A 271 17.70 22.70 -15.41
N ARG A 272 17.15 22.74 -14.18
CA ARG A 272 16.93 23.98 -13.42
C ARG A 272 18.13 24.31 -12.54
N GLU A 273 18.27 25.58 -12.16
CA GLU A 273 19.25 26.00 -11.14
C GLU A 273 18.90 25.32 -9.80
N GLN A 274 19.93 24.83 -9.09
CA GLN A 274 19.74 24.20 -7.77
C GLN A 274 19.10 25.16 -6.78
N GLY A 275 18.08 24.68 -6.06
CA GLY A 275 17.29 25.48 -5.12
C GLY A 275 16.00 26.05 -5.73
N THR A 276 15.80 25.95 -7.04
CA THR A 276 14.56 26.42 -7.70
C THR A 276 13.35 25.69 -7.14
N SER A 277 13.38 24.37 -7.09
CA SER A 277 12.28 23.57 -6.54
C SER A 277 12.16 23.69 -5.02
N GLU A 278 13.27 23.86 -4.30
CA GLU A 278 13.27 24.05 -2.85
C GLU A 278 12.56 25.36 -2.44
N SER A 279 12.63 26.40 -3.29
CA SER A 279 11.92 27.68 -3.06
C SER A 279 10.40 27.56 -3.07
N LEU A 280 9.85 26.45 -3.57
CA LEU A 280 8.40 26.17 -3.57
C LEU A 280 7.91 25.60 -2.23
N ILE A 281 8.80 25.26 -1.30
CA ILE A 281 8.41 24.69 0.00
C ILE A 281 7.58 25.72 0.79
N THR A 282 6.41 25.28 1.24
CA THR A 282 5.49 26.06 2.07
C THR A 282 5.11 25.25 3.28
N TYR A 283 5.26 25.81 4.48
CA TYR A 283 4.82 25.14 5.69
C TYR A 283 3.33 25.38 5.92
N VAL A 284 2.58 24.31 6.15
CA VAL A 284 1.14 24.34 6.39
C VAL A 284 0.80 23.84 7.79
N LYS A 285 -0.43 24.16 8.25
CA LYS A 285 -0.91 23.69 9.55
C LYS A 285 -0.84 22.18 9.63
N ASP A 286 -0.37 21.69 10.78
CA ASP A 286 -0.28 20.25 11.00
C ASP A 286 -1.66 19.58 11.15
N ARG A 287 -1.73 18.31 10.79
CA ARG A 287 -2.95 17.50 10.90
C ARG A 287 -3.15 16.97 12.33
N PRO A 288 -4.40 16.81 12.81
CA PRO A 288 -4.67 16.15 14.09
C PRO A 288 -4.16 14.70 14.12
N GLY A 289 -3.60 14.29 15.26
CA GLY A 289 -3.13 12.91 15.45
C GLY A 289 -1.94 12.52 14.57
N HIS A 290 -1.08 13.49 14.21
CA HIS A 290 0.09 13.22 13.38
C HIS A 290 1.19 12.56 14.19
N ASP A 291 1.41 11.26 13.99
CA ASP A 291 2.43 10.48 14.67
C ASP A 291 3.84 10.97 14.33
N LEU A 292 4.67 11.11 15.36
CA LEU A 292 6.00 11.70 15.24
C LEU A 292 6.93 10.85 14.38
N ARG A 293 6.99 9.53 14.65
CA ARG A 293 7.94 8.65 13.99
C ARG A 293 7.36 7.25 13.81
N TYR A 294 7.55 6.72 12.61
CA TYR A 294 7.37 5.30 12.30
C TYR A 294 8.72 4.70 11.90
N ALA A 295 9.09 3.62 12.55
CA ALA A 295 10.26 2.83 12.19
C ALA A 295 10.00 1.37 12.56
N ILE A 296 10.22 0.48 11.61
CA ILE A 296 9.82 -0.93 11.72
C ILE A 296 11.04 -1.84 11.71
N ASP A 297 11.03 -2.86 12.55
CA ASP A 297 12.05 -3.92 12.56
C ASP A 297 11.62 -5.04 11.59
N ALA A 298 12.28 -5.13 10.45
CA ALA A 298 12.09 -6.18 9.46
C ALA A 298 13.13 -7.32 9.59
N SER A 299 13.78 -7.49 10.75
CA SER A 299 14.78 -8.54 10.96
C SER A 299 14.22 -9.95 10.93
N LYS A 300 12.93 -10.14 11.30
CA LYS A 300 12.26 -11.44 11.25
C LYS A 300 12.13 -11.97 9.83
N ILE A 301 11.63 -11.18 8.90
CA ILE A 301 11.50 -11.62 7.49
C ILE A 301 12.88 -11.88 6.87
N ASN A 302 13.90 -11.10 7.23
CA ASN A 302 15.27 -11.36 6.78
C ASN A 302 15.80 -12.68 7.34
N ARG A 303 15.68 -12.91 8.64
CA ARG A 303 16.17 -14.12 9.31
C ARG A 303 15.46 -15.38 8.86
N GLU A 304 14.14 -15.33 8.67
CA GLU A 304 13.34 -16.53 8.39
C GLU A 304 13.19 -16.81 6.90
N LEU A 305 13.14 -15.77 6.07
CA LEU A 305 12.86 -15.87 4.62
C LEU A 305 14.00 -15.31 3.74
N GLY A 306 15.06 -14.76 4.33
CA GLY A 306 16.21 -14.22 3.58
C GLY A 306 15.93 -12.91 2.83
N TRP A 307 14.77 -12.27 3.02
CA TRP A 307 14.43 -11.04 2.32
C TRP A 307 15.11 -9.81 2.96
N LYS A 308 15.55 -8.90 2.10
CA LYS A 308 16.00 -7.54 2.44
C LYS A 308 15.72 -6.59 1.29
N PRO A 309 15.59 -5.27 1.53
CA PRO A 309 15.50 -4.28 0.47
C PRO A 309 16.68 -4.39 -0.50
N SER A 310 16.42 -4.21 -1.80
CA SER A 310 17.44 -4.37 -2.86
C SER A 310 18.02 -3.05 -3.34
N VAL A 311 17.32 -1.93 -3.09
CA VAL A 311 17.76 -0.60 -3.51
C VAL A 311 17.88 0.35 -2.33
N THR A 312 18.83 1.28 -2.40
CA THR A 312 18.90 2.39 -1.43
C THR A 312 17.76 3.37 -1.67
N PHE A 313 17.41 4.17 -0.64
CA PHE A 313 16.34 5.16 -0.79
C PHE A 313 16.59 6.13 -1.96
N LYS A 314 17.84 6.62 -2.11
CA LYS A 314 18.21 7.56 -3.18
C LYS A 314 18.01 6.92 -4.56
N GLU A 315 18.48 5.69 -4.77
CA GLU A 315 18.29 4.97 -6.04
C GLU A 315 16.82 4.75 -6.36
N GLY A 316 16.02 4.32 -5.37
CA GLY A 316 14.58 4.14 -5.52
C GLY A 316 13.85 5.46 -5.82
N LEU A 317 14.25 6.56 -5.17
CA LEU A 317 13.71 7.89 -5.41
C LEU A 317 14.03 8.37 -6.84
N GLU A 318 15.26 8.18 -7.31
CA GLU A 318 15.64 8.51 -8.69
C GLU A 318 14.86 7.69 -9.72
N LYS A 319 14.67 6.37 -9.48
CA LYS A 319 13.82 5.52 -10.32
C LYS A 319 12.37 6.04 -10.34
N THR A 320 11.84 6.41 -9.19
CA THR A 320 10.50 6.95 -9.04
C THR A 320 10.33 8.25 -9.82
N ILE A 321 11.23 9.22 -9.64
CA ILE A 321 11.20 10.49 -10.36
C ILE A 321 11.28 10.25 -11.87
N ASN A 322 12.23 9.45 -12.33
CA ASN A 322 12.38 9.12 -13.75
C ASN A 322 11.09 8.52 -14.32
N TRP A 323 10.41 7.64 -13.55
CA TRP A 323 9.16 7.06 -14.00
C TRP A 323 8.08 8.14 -14.20
N TYR A 324 7.87 9.06 -13.25
CA TYR A 324 6.89 10.14 -13.40
C TYR A 324 7.20 11.09 -14.56
N LEU A 325 8.47 11.43 -14.77
CA LEU A 325 8.89 12.28 -15.88
C LEU A 325 8.69 11.60 -17.25
N ASN A 326 8.75 10.28 -17.32
CA ASN A 326 8.52 9.51 -18.54
C ASN A 326 7.07 9.05 -18.74
N ASN A 327 6.16 9.31 -17.78
CA ASN A 327 4.77 8.90 -17.82
C ASN A 327 3.82 10.09 -17.50
N GLU A 328 4.07 11.21 -18.16
CA GLU A 328 3.28 12.43 -17.94
C GLU A 328 1.80 12.24 -18.30
N GLU A 329 1.49 11.46 -19.34
CA GLU A 329 0.10 11.14 -19.73
C GLU A 329 -0.64 10.42 -18.60
N TRP A 330 0.01 9.45 -17.95
CA TRP A 330 -0.55 8.78 -16.78
C TRP A 330 -0.78 9.78 -15.64
N LEU A 331 0.21 10.63 -15.33
CA LEU A 331 0.11 11.64 -14.28
C LEU A 331 -1.03 12.62 -14.54
N GLN A 332 -1.19 13.08 -15.78
CA GLN A 332 -2.28 13.96 -16.20
C GLN A 332 -3.65 13.26 -16.06
N SER A 333 -3.75 11.97 -16.41
CA SER A 333 -4.99 11.22 -16.31
C SER A 333 -5.50 11.12 -14.87
N VAL A 334 -4.60 10.84 -13.92
CA VAL A 334 -4.96 10.69 -12.49
C VAL A 334 -5.09 12.02 -11.74
N THR A 335 -4.57 13.13 -12.30
CA THR A 335 -4.69 14.48 -11.70
C THR A 335 -5.81 15.31 -12.32
N SER A 336 -6.68 14.70 -13.12
CA SER A 336 -7.88 15.31 -13.68
C SER A 336 -9.13 15.07 -12.81
N GLY A 337 -10.24 15.72 -13.13
CA GLY A 337 -11.54 15.46 -12.49
C GLY A 337 -11.51 15.66 -10.96
N SER A 338 -12.03 14.68 -10.22
CA SER A 338 -12.19 14.74 -8.75
C SER A 338 -10.92 14.98 -7.97
N TYR A 339 -9.74 14.68 -8.54
CA TYR A 339 -8.47 15.03 -7.91
C TYR A 339 -8.29 16.55 -7.76
N LYS A 340 -8.71 17.34 -8.74
CA LYS A 340 -8.60 18.81 -8.68
C LYS A 340 -9.45 19.38 -7.54
N ASP A 341 -10.65 18.83 -7.34
CA ASP A 341 -11.56 19.25 -6.27
C ASP A 341 -10.95 18.90 -4.89
N TYR A 342 -10.41 17.68 -4.76
CA TYR A 342 -9.70 17.25 -3.55
C TYR A 342 -8.49 18.15 -3.27
N TYR A 343 -7.63 18.39 -4.28
CA TYR A 343 -6.42 19.21 -4.10
C TYR A 343 -6.77 20.64 -3.66
N GLN A 344 -7.79 21.24 -4.28
CA GLN A 344 -8.25 22.59 -3.93
C GLN A 344 -8.77 22.63 -2.50
N LYS A 345 -9.58 21.66 -2.08
CA LYS A 345 -10.12 21.59 -0.72
C LYS A 345 -9.02 21.44 0.35
N GLN A 346 -7.98 20.65 0.05
CA GLN A 346 -6.94 20.28 1.01
C GLN A 346 -5.86 21.35 1.16
N TYR A 347 -5.51 22.07 0.08
CA TYR A 347 -4.34 22.94 0.03
C TYR A 347 -4.63 24.40 -0.37
N SER A 348 -5.92 24.81 -0.53
CA SER A 348 -6.35 26.20 -0.69
C SER A 348 -6.97 26.72 0.60
#